data_1d17f40bc9b100377c58374bb82731b8
#
_entry.id   1d17f40bc9b100377c58374bb82731b8
#
_cell.length_a   1.000
_cell.length_b   1.000
_cell.length_c   1.000
_cell.angle_alpha   90.00
_cell.angle_beta   90.00
_cell.angle_gamma   90.00
#
_symmetry.space_group_name_H-M   'P 1'
#
loop_
_entity.id
_entity.type
_entity.pdbx_description
1 polymer ?
#
loop_
_entity_poly.entity_id
_entity_poly.type
_entity_poly.pdbx_seq_one_letter_code
_entity_poly.pdbx_strand_id
1 'polypeptide(L)'
;VVWDLSHAAGAVEIDLMGNDADFAVGCGYKYLCGGPGAPAYLFIHPKHQNKQWPSIPGWMGHLDIYAFAGRYEPNPGIISQSTGSPVIIPNEIFSAAVEIWEKVSVREIDKKHESLTRLFHQLIPQECGSLGAEMISPAEHSESGGHVSIRHPGAGPVSEALLEHGVVSSFRKPDSIRFGISPLYHSHQDIWEGIQRLKKVLSGEIWKEERFQKVSV
;
A
#
# COMPACT_ATOMS: atom_id res chain seq x y z
N VAL A 1 -20.28 1.66 -0.60
CA VAL A 1 -18.95 1.42 -1.22
C VAL A 1 -17.99 0.94 -0.14
N VAL A 2 -17.08 0.00 -0.48
CA VAL A 2 -15.96 -0.41 0.38
C VAL A 2 -14.67 0.05 -0.28
N TRP A 3 -13.89 0.87 0.41
CA TRP A 3 -12.59 1.36 -0.05
C TRP A 3 -11.47 0.43 0.41
N ASP A 4 -10.62 -0.03 -0.50
CA ASP A 4 -9.35 -0.68 -0.15
C ASP A 4 -8.25 0.38 -0.07
N LEU A 5 -7.81 0.67 1.14
CA LEU A 5 -6.79 1.68 1.43
C LEU A 5 -5.38 1.08 1.61
N SER A 6 -5.19 -0.19 1.27
CA SER A 6 -3.92 -0.89 1.50
C SER A 6 -2.71 -0.23 0.84
N HIS A 7 -2.90 0.51 -0.25
CA HIS A 7 -1.85 1.25 -0.95
C HIS A 7 -2.00 2.77 -0.87
N ALA A 8 -2.91 3.27 -0.03
CA ALA A 8 -3.17 4.69 0.14
C ALA A 8 -2.83 5.17 1.57
N ALA A 9 -3.30 4.43 2.60
CA ALA A 9 -3.02 4.78 3.99
C ALA A 9 -1.51 4.78 4.27
N GLY A 10 -0.99 5.91 4.74
CA GLY A 10 0.42 6.15 4.99
C GLY A 10 1.20 6.68 3.76
N ALA A 11 0.56 6.87 2.62
CA ALA A 11 1.17 7.49 1.44
C ALA A 11 0.50 8.81 1.06
N VAL A 12 -0.83 8.87 1.13
CA VAL A 12 -1.63 10.04 0.75
C VAL A 12 -2.60 10.41 1.89
N GLU A 13 -3.05 11.67 1.89
CA GLU A 13 -4.05 12.17 2.84
C GLU A 13 -5.42 11.53 2.54
N ILE A 14 -6.08 10.97 3.57
CA ILE A 14 -7.37 10.31 3.46
C ILE A 14 -8.31 10.89 4.51
N ASP A 15 -9.43 11.45 4.09
CA ASP A 15 -10.50 11.91 4.96
C ASP A 15 -11.77 11.06 4.75
N LEU A 16 -11.88 9.97 5.51
CA LEU A 16 -13.03 9.07 5.43
C LEU A 16 -14.32 9.71 5.95
N MET A 17 -14.21 10.55 6.98
CA MET A 17 -15.38 11.20 7.58
C MET A 17 -15.87 12.36 6.73
N GLY A 18 -14.97 13.24 6.27
CA GLY A 18 -15.31 14.37 5.42
C GLY A 18 -15.86 13.97 4.05
N ASN A 19 -15.45 12.80 3.55
CA ASN A 19 -15.96 12.23 2.30
C ASN A 19 -17.16 11.28 2.48
N ASP A 20 -17.74 11.20 3.68
CA ASP A 20 -18.89 10.34 4.02
C ASP A 20 -18.69 8.87 3.56
N ALA A 21 -17.45 8.36 3.65
CA ALA A 21 -17.12 7.01 3.22
C ALA A 21 -17.83 5.98 4.12
N ASP A 22 -18.51 5.00 3.54
CA ASP A 22 -19.27 4.00 4.29
C ASP A 22 -18.39 3.00 5.01
N PHE A 23 -17.47 2.37 4.26
CA PHE A 23 -16.58 1.32 4.74
C PHE A 23 -15.20 1.49 4.12
N ALA A 24 -14.15 1.16 4.90
CA ALA A 24 -12.82 1.03 4.37
C ALA A 24 -12.07 -0.13 5.04
N VAL A 25 -11.17 -0.74 4.29
CA VAL A 25 -10.26 -1.78 4.78
C VAL A 25 -8.84 -1.45 4.35
N GLY A 26 -7.88 -1.97 5.09
CA GLY A 26 -6.48 -1.82 4.71
C GLY A 26 -5.58 -2.72 5.55
N CYS A 27 -4.28 -2.65 5.27
CA CYS A 27 -3.26 -3.43 5.97
C CYS A 27 -2.22 -2.54 6.63
N GLY A 28 -1.71 -2.98 7.78
CA GLY A 28 -0.69 -2.24 8.54
C GLY A 28 0.74 -2.44 8.02
N TYR A 29 1.01 -3.45 7.20
CA TYR A 29 2.38 -3.85 6.84
C TYR A 29 3.03 -3.06 5.70
N LYS A 30 2.24 -2.30 4.91
CA LYS A 30 2.75 -1.53 3.75
C LYS A 30 3.24 -0.13 4.20
N TYR A 31 2.60 0.92 3.72
CA TYR A 31 3.02 2.31 3.97
C TYR A 31 2.90 2.74 5.43
N LEU A 32 2.07 2.07 6.24
CA LEU A 32 2.03 2.26 7.69
C LEU A 32 3.21 1.62 8.43
N CYS A 33 4.09 0.92 7.70
CA CYS A 33 5.38 0.42 8.17
C CYS A 33 5.32 -0.60 9.33
N GLY A 34 4.18 -1.26 9.55
CA GLY A 34 4.03 -2.27 10.62
C GLY A 34 4.77 -3.59 10.37
N GLY A 35 5.37 -3.76 9.19
CA GLY A 35 6.15 -4.95 8.84
C GLY A 35 5.32 -6.21 8.62
N PRO A 36 5.98 -7.34 8.27
CA PRO A 36 5.31 -8.62 8.03
C PRO A 36 4.51 -9.07 9.25
N GLY A 37 3.26 -9.48 9.02
CA GLY A 37 2.36 -9.92 10.09
C GLY A 37 1.59 -8.79 10.78
N ALA A 38 1.81 -7.53 10.42
CA ALA A 38 1.00 -6.42 10.94
C ALA A 38 -0.49 -6.64 10.67
N PRO A 39 -1.37 -6.26 11.61
CA PRO A 39 -2.81 -6.46 11.47
C PRO A 39 -3.39 -5.65 10.31
N ALA A 40 -4.49 -6.14 9.77
CA ALA A 40 -5.39 -5.36 8.93
C ALA A 40 -6.31 -4.50 9.80
N TYR A 41 -6.90 -3.49 9.21
CA TYR A 41 -7.89 -2.65 9.87
C TYR A 41 -9.19 -2.56 9.08
N LEU A 42 -10.27 -2.27 9.80
CA LEU A 42 -11.60 -2.04 9.27
C LEU A 42 -12.11 -0.70 9.78
N PHE A 43 -12.58 0.14 8.88
CA PHE A 43 -13.37 1.32 9.20
C PHE A 43 -14.82 1.09 8.79
N ILE A 44 -15.74 1.43 9.69
CA ILE A 44 -17.18 1.50 9.44
C ILE A 44 -17.65 2.87 9.88
N HIS A 45 -18.26 3.63 8.97
CA HIS A 45 -18.80 4.94 9.31
C HIS A 45 -19.81 4.82 10.47
N PRO A 46 -19.81 5.72 11.47
CA PRO A 46 -20.70 5.65 12.62
C PRO A 46 -22.18 5.49 12.27
N LYS A 47 -22.64 6.05 11.13
CA LYS A 47 -24.02 5.90 10.63
C LYS A 47 -24.44 4.44 10.38
N HIS A 48 -23.47 3.52 10.25
CA HIS A 48 -23.72 2.10 9.96
C HIS A 48 -23.41 1.17 11.14
N GLN A 49 -22.59 1.56 12.10
CA GLN A 49 -22.05 0.67 13.14
C GLN A 49 -23.11 -0.10 13.93
N ASN A 50 -24.25 0.52 14.26
CA ASN A 50 -25.33 -0.14 15.01
C ASN A 50 -26.40 -0.78 14.10
N LYS A 51 -26.23 -0.71 12.78
CA LYS A 51 -27.17 -1.27 11.80
C LYS A 51 -26.63 -2.55 11.16
N GLN A 52 -25.35 -2.82 11.34
CA GLN A 52 -24.67 -3.96 10.73
C GLN A 52 -24.52 -5.07 11.76
N TRP A 53 -25.13 -6.20 11.46
CA TRP A 53 -24.84 -7.44 12.19
C TRP A 53 -23.49 -7.99 11.69
N PRO A 54 -22.55 -8.38 12.58
CA PRO A 54 -21.28 -8.96 12.13
C PRO A 54 -21.56 -10.26 11.38
N SER A 55 -20.92 -10.40 10.20
CA SER A 55 -21.10 -11.60 9.37
C SER A 55 -20.57 -12.86 10.06
N ILE A 56 -19.57 -12.71 10.91
CA ILE A 56 -18.98 -13.77 11.74
C ILE A 56 -18.99 -13.22 13.19
N PRO A 57 -20.05 -13.47 13.98
CA PRO A 57 -20.08 -13.08 15.37
C PRO A 57 -19.06 -13.86 16.16
N GLY A 58 -18.40 -13.20 17.10
CA GLY A 58 -17.42 -13.83 17.99
C GLY A 58 -17.51 -13.29 19.40
N TRP A 59 -16.94 -13.99 20.35
CA TRP A 59 -17.08 -13.70 21.78
C TRP A 59 -16.56 -12.30 22.16
N MET A 60 -15.51 -11.79 21.50
CA MET A 60 -14.98 -10.44 21.75
C MET A 60 -15.90 -9.33 21.26
N GLY A 61 -16.78 -9.63 20.32
CA GLY A 61 -17.80 -8.68 19.84
C GLY A 61 -19.10 -8.72 20.63
N HIS A 62 -19.24 -9.60 21.61
CA HIS A 62 -20.43 -9.71 22.45
C HIS A 62 -20.51 -8.56 23.46
N LEU A 63 -21.72 -8.13 23.82
CA LEU A 63 -21.97 -7.07 24.79
C LEU A 63 -21.34 -7.36 26.15
N ASP A 64 -21.43 -8.61 26.62
CA ASP A 64 -20.74 -9.12 27.78
C ASP A 64 -19.97 -10.39 27.41
N ILE A 65 -18.66 -10.27 27.28
CA ILE A 65 -17.75 -11.35 26.83
C ILE A 65 -17.69 -12.56 27.79
N TYR A 66 -18.13 -12.39 29.03
CA TYR A 66 -18.13 -13.44 30.07
C TYR A 66 -19.54 -13.96 30.42
N ALA A 67 -20.57 -13.48 29.75
CA ALA A 67 -21.94 -13.93 30.03
C ALA A 67 -22.21 -15.40 29.68
N PHE A 68 -21.39 -16.00 28.78
CA PHE A 68 -21.60 -17.36 28.24
C PHE A 68 -23.06 -17.58 27.81
N ALA A 69 -23.66 -16.53 27.26
CA ALA A 69 -25.07 -16.50 26.88
C ALA A 69 -25.36 -17.45 25.71
N GLY A 70 -26.52 -18.11 25.75
CA GLY A 70 -27.00 -18.95 24.64
C GLY A 70 -27.45 -18.18 23.40
N ARG A 71 -27.47 -16.84 23.46
CA ARG A 71 -27.79 -15.95 22.36
C ARG A 71 -26.72 -14.85 22.24
N TYR A 72 -26.28 -14.60 21.01
CA TYR A 72 -25.35 -13.53 20.75
C TYR A 72 -26.04 -12.16 20.82
N GLU A 73 -25.45 -11.24 21.59
CA GLU A 73 -25.85 -9.84 21.67
C GLU A 73 -24.62 -8.98 21.29
N PRO A 74 -24.67 -8.27 20.14
CA PRO A 74 -23.52 -7.51 19.67
C PRO A 74 -23.25 -6.31 20.60
N ASN A 75 -21.96 -6.06 20.85
CA ASN A 75 -21.52 -4.82 21.47
C ASN A 75 -21.88 -3.63 20.56
N PRO A 76 -22.28 -2.47 21.08
CA PRO A 76 -22.53 -1.30 20.25
C PRO A 76 -21.25 -0.80 19.55
N GLY A 77 -21.43 -0.24 18.36
CA GLY A 77 -20.36 0.35 17.59
C GLY A 77 -19.43 -0.67 16.91
N ILE A 78 -18.20 -0.24 16.64
CA ILE A 78 -17.21 -1.03 15.87
C ILE A 78 -16.75 -2.29 16.60
N ILE A 79 -16.83 -2.33 17.91
CA ILE A 79 -16.41 -3.47 18.74
C ILE A 79 -17.18 -4.74 18.35
N SER A 80 -18.43 -4.63 17.92
CA SER A 80 -19.22 -5.77 17.43
C SER A 80 -18.53 -6.57 16.32
N GLN A 81 -17.59 -5.96 15.59
CA GLN A 81 -16.83 -6.62 14.51
C GLN A 81 -15.64 -7.43 15.01
N SER A 82 -15.35 -7.41 16.31
CA SER A 82 -14.28 -8.22 16.90
C SER A 82 -14.73 -9.67 17.04
N THR A 83 -14.06 -10.59 16.35
CA THR A 83 -14.44 -12.01 16.33
C THR A 83 -13.81 -12.81 17.47
N GLY A 84 -12.57 -12.54 17.81
CA GLY A 84 -11.81 -13.30 18.81
C GLY A 84 -10.68 -12.50 19.43
N SER A 85 -9.82 -13.18 20.17
CA SER A 85 -8.68 -12.57 20.85
C SER A 85 -7.76 -11.85 19.83
N PRO A 86 -7.33 -10.62 20.11
CA PRO A 86 -6.41 -9.91 19.25
C PRO A 86 -5.04 -10.60 19.18
N VAL A 87 -4.35 -10.44 18.08
CA VAL A 87 -2.97 -10.88 17.89
C VAL A 87 -2.02 -9.92 18.61
N ILE A 88 -1.71 -10.18 19.86
CA ILE A 88 -1.06 -9.22 20.78
C ILE A 88 0.30 -8.77 20.24
N ILE A 89 1.23 -9.68 19.94
CA ILE A 89 2.58 -9.32 19.49
C ILE A 89 2.57 -8.51 18.19
N PRO A 90 1.83 -8.91 17.12
CA PRO A 90 1.73 -8.08 15.94
C PRO A 90 1.09 -6.70 16.19
N ASN A 91 0.13 -6.60 17.11
CA ASN A 91 -0.47 -5.31 17.48
C ASN A 91 0.53 -4.40 18.19
N GLU A 92 1.35 -4.92 19.13
CA GLU A 92 2.39 -4.14 19.81
C GLU A 92 3.45 -3.62 18.82
N ILE A 93 3.91 -4.48 17.90
CA ILE A 93 4.84 -4.08 16.85
C ILE A 93 4.23 -2.99 15.96
N PHE A 94 2.97 -3.15 15.58
CA PHE A 94 2.26 -2.17 14.75
C PHE A 94 2.02 -0.86 15.52
N SER A 95 1.70 -0.90 16.80
CA SER A 95 1.57 0.28 17.66
C SER A 95 2.85 1.11 17.64
N ALA A 96 4.01 0.47 17.83
CA ALA A 96 5.31 1.15 17.75
C ALA A 96 5.57 1.79 16.37
N ALA A 97 5.14 1.15 15.28
CA ALA A 97 5.26 1.74 13.95
C ALA A 97 4.34 2.96 13.79
N VAL A 98 3.12 2.91 14.32
CA VAL A 98 2.14 4.00 14.25
C VAL A 98 2.56 5.23 15.06
N GLU A 99 3.37 5.08 16.13
CA GLU A 99 3.92 6.22 16.87
C GLU A 99 4.72 7.22 15.98
N ILE A 100 5.27 6.75 14.86
CA ILE A 100 5.95 7.62 13.91
C ILE A 100 4.95 8.61 13.29
N TRP A 101 3.73 8.16 13.02
CA TRP A 101 2.67 8.95 12.39
C TRP A 101 2.10 10.03 13.33
N GLU A 102 2.24 9.86 14.64
CA GLU A 102 1.90 10.90 15.61
C GLU A 102 2.86 12.11 15.55
N LYS A 103 4.06 11.89 15.00
CA LYS A 103 5.15 12.89 14.94
C LYS A 103 5.24 13.61 13.59
N VAL A 104 4.46 13.18 12.60
CA VAL A 104 4.50 13.74 11.24
C VAL A 104 3.11 14.20 10.81
N SER A 105 3.07 15.23 9.98
CA SER A 105 1.83 15.69 9.37
C SER A 105 1.49 14.84 8.14
N VAL A 106 0.32 14.19 8.14
CA VAL A 106 -0.15 13.41 6.99
C VAL A 106 -0.21 14.29 5.72
N ARG A 107 -0.60 15.57 5.86
CA ARG A 107 -0.60 16.53 4.75
C ARG A 107 0.82 16.78 4.19
N GLU A 108 1.85 16.86 5.03
CA GLU A 108 3.23 17.04 4.55
C GLU A 108 3.76 15.74 3.92
N ILE A 109 3.35 14.59 4.40
CA ILE A 109 3.62 13.28 3.79
C ILE A 109 3.00 13.21 2.40
N ASP A 110 1.74 13.62 2.26
CA ASP A 110 1.02 13.64 0.98
C ASP A 110 1.68 14.57 -0.04
N LYS A 111 2.04 15.80 0.35
CA LYS A 111 2.79 16.74 -0.50
C LYS A 111 4.15 16.18 -0.95
N LYS A 112 4.85 15.51 -0.04
CA LYS A 112 6.11 14.86 -0.38
C LYS A 112 5.89 13.71 -1.36
N HIS A 113 4.85 12.90 -1.16
CA HIS A 113 4.46 11.83 -2.08
C HIS A 113 4.17 12.38 -3.48
N GLU A 114 3.37 13.45 -3.57
CA GLU A 114 3.10 14.13 -4.83
C GLU A 114 4.40 14.58 -5.54
N SER A 115 5.32 15.18 -4.78
CA SER A 115 6.60 15.65 -5.32
C SER A 115 7.47 14.48 -5.85
N LEU A 116 7.53 13.35 -5.12
CA LEU A 116 8.30 12.17 -5.52
C LEU A 116 7.69 11.48 -6.75
N THR A 117 6.38 11.33 -6.78
CA THR A 117 5.67 10.69 -7.92
C THR A 117 5.72 11.57 -9.16
N ARG A 118 5.61 12.90 -9.02
CA ARG A 118 5.79 13.85 -10.11
C ARG A 118 7.19 13.74 -10.72
N LEU A 119 8.23 13.65 -9.89
CA LEU A 119 9.60 13.41 -10.37
C LEU A 119 9.70 12.10 -11.16
N PHE A 120 9.10 11.03 -10.66
CA PHE A 120 9.07 9.75 -11.35
C PHE A 120 8.40 9.85 -12.72
N HIS A 121 7.23 10.49 -12.80
CA HIS A 121 6.50 10.75 -14.04
C HIS A 121 7.29 11.57 -15.05
N GLN A 122 8.11 12.52 -14.61
CA GLN A 122 8.96 13.33 -15.48
C GLN A 122 10.16 12.53 -16.00
N LEU A 123 10.82 11.75 -15.14
CA LEU A 123 12.05 11.07 -15.49
C LEU A 123 11.85 9.83 -16.35
N ILE A 124 10.77 9.06 -16.19
CA ILE A 124 10.54 7.84 -16.99
C ILE A 124 10.51 8.13 -18.49
N PRO A 125 9.71 9.07 -19.03
CA PRO A 125 9.73 9.36 -20.45
C PRO A 125 11.07 9.91 -20.92
N GLN A 126 11.75 10.71 -20.10
CA GLN A 126 13.03 11.34 -20.45
C GLN A 126 14.19 10.33 -20.51
N GLU A 127 14.28 9.45 -19.53
CA GLU A 127 15.42 8.56 -19.34
C GLU A 127 15.21 7.16 -19.93
N CYS A 128 13.99 6.68 -19.96
CA CYS A 128 13.65 5.30 -20.29
C CYS A 128 12.60 5.15 -21.41
N GLY A 129 11.97 6.24 -21.86
CA GLY A 129 10.92 6.18 -22.88
C GLY A 129 11.41 5.61 -24.22
N SER A 130 12.59 6.03 -24.68
CA SER A 130 13.21 5.48 -25.90
C SER A 130 13.67 4.02 -25.75
N LEU A 131 13.69 3.51 -24.52
CA LEU A 131 14.05 2.13 -24.19
C LEU A 131 12.81 1.23 -23.99
N GLY A 132 11.62 1.73 -24.31
CA GLY A 132 10.36 0.98 -24.29
C GLY A 132 9.59 1.04 -22.95
N ALA A 133 10.01 1.88 -22.00
CA ALA A 133 9.26 2.09 -20.75
C ALA A 133 8.18 3.17 -20.96
N GLU A 134 6.94 2.83 -20.64
CA GLU A 134 5.76 3.70 -20.73
C GLU A 134 5.12 3.89 -19.35
N MET A 135 4.84 5.14 -18.95
CA MET A 135 4.04 5.41 -17.74
C MET A 135 2.59 4.98 -17.95
N ILE A 136 2.04 4.24 -16.97
CA ILE A 136 0.63 3.80 -16.99
C ILE A 136 -0.15 4.22 -15.75
N SER A 137 0.51 4.78 -14.74
CA SER A 137 -0.20 5.41 -13.61
C SER A 137 -0.76 6.77 -14.01
N PRO A 138 -1.88 7.20 -13.41
CA PRO A 138 -2.41 8.54 -13.59
C PRO A 138 -1.36 9.62 -13.29
N ALA A 139 -1.35 10.70 -14.08
CA ALA A 139 -0.47 11.84 -13.85
C ALA A 139 -0.97 12.74 -12.70
N GLU A 140 -2.29 12.79 -12.51
CA GLU A 140 -2.93 13.58 -11.47
C GLU A 140 -2.77 12.90 -10.11
N HIS A 141 -2.25 13.64 -9.14
CA HIS A 141 -2.01 13.11 -7.79
C HIS A 141 -3.30 12.65 -7.12
N SER A 142 -4.41 13.35 -7.32
CA SER A 142 -5.73 12.99 -6.77
C SER A 142 -6.29 11.65 -7.25
N GLU A 143 -5.75 11.08 -8.32
CA GLU A 143 -6.12 9.78 -8.87
C GLU A 143 -5.12 8.67 -8.50
N SER A 144 -4.10 9.01 -7.68
CA SER A 144 -2.98 8.13 -7.37
C SER A 144 -3.02 7.62 -5.93
N GLY A 145 -2.50 6.41 -5.72
CA GLY A 145 -2.16 5.88 -4.40
C GLY A 145 -0.64 5.80 -4.22
N GLY A 146 -0.17 5.03 -3.24
CA GLY A 146 1.24 4.98 -2.83
C GLY A 146 2.22 4.36 -3.83
N HIS A 147 1.79 3.98 -5.06
CA HIS A 147 2.68 3.39 -6.05
C HIS A 147 2.49 3.97 -7.44
N VAL A 148 3.53 3.85 -8.25
CA VAL A 148 3.52 4.17 -9.68
C VAL A 148 3.83 2.91 -10.49
N SER A 149 3.34 2.86 -11.72
CA SER A 149 3.52 1.71 -12.61
C SER A 149 3.97 2.15 -13.98
N ILE A 150 4.86 1.36 -14.55
CA ILE A 150 5.27 1.47 -15.96
C ILE A 150 4.91 0.19 -16.70
N ARG A 151 4.76 0.30 -18.01
CA ARG A 151 4.65 -0.83 -18.93
C ARG A 151 5.98 -1.04 -19.66
N HIS A 152 6.35 -2.32 -19.86
CA HIS A 152 7.48 -2.71 -20.69
C HIS A 152 7.28 -4.15 -21.18
N PRO A 153 7.54 -4.48 -22.46
CA PRO A 153 7.33 -5.85 -22.99
C PRO A 153 8.09 -6.94 -22.21
N GLY A 154 9.24 -6.62 -21.65
CA GLY A 154 10.06 -7.50 -20.81
C GLY A 154 9.87 -7.27 -19.31
N ALA A 155 8.70 -6.84 -18.83
CA ALA A 155 8.47 -6.40 -17.45
C ALA A 155 8.93 -7.41 -16.38
N GLY A 156 8.66 -8.71 -16.57
CA GLY A 156 9.10 -9.75 -15.64
C GLY A 156 10.62 -9.82 -15.51
N PRO A 157 11.36 -10.13 -16.59
CA PRO A 157 12.82 -10.10 -16.62
C PRO A 157 13.45 -8.78 -16.15
N VAL A 158 12.86 -7.64 -16.49
CA VAL A 158 13.31 -6.32 -16.02
C VAL A 158 13.19 -6.20 -14.51
N SER A 159 12.08 -6.66 -13.93
CA SER A 159 11.86 -6.63 -12.48
C SER A 159 12.87 -7.50 -11.73
N GLU A 160 13.20 -8.68 -12.25
CA GLU A 160 14.24 -9.57 -11.69
C GLU A 160 15.64 -8.95 -11.79
N ALA A 161 15.98 -8.37 -12.95
CA ALA A 161 17.27 -7.69 -13.13
C ALA A 161 17.38 -6.46 -12.21
N LEU A 162 16.31 -5.71 -12.01
CA LEU A 162 16.27 -4.58 -11.09
C LEU A 162 16.57 -4.99 -9.65
N LEU A 163 16.05 -6.13 -9.20
CA LEU A 163 16.32 -6.66 -7.86
C LEU A 163 17.81 -6.84 -7.61
N GLU A 164 18.54 -7.45 -8.57
CA GLU A 164 20.00 -7.58 -8.49
C GLU A 164 20.74 -6.24 -8.53
N HIS A 165 20.12 -5.22 -9.10
CA HIS A 165 20.64 -3.85 -9.13
C HIS A 165 20.16 -2.99 -7.96
N GLY A 166 19.57 -3.62 -6.91
CA GLY A 166 19.16 -2.95 -5.68
C GLY A 166 17.89 -2.09 -5.81
N VAL A 167 17.02 -2.41 -6.78
CA VAL A 167 15.70 -1.79 -6.93
C VAL A 167 14.62 -2.86 -6.77
N VAL A 168 13.93 -2.84 -5.65
CA VAL A 168 12.82 -3.76 -5.37
C VAL A 168 11.57 -3.24 -6.06
N SER A 169 11.14 -3.92 -7.11
CA SER A 169 9.91 -3.63 -7.85
C SER A 169 8.97 -4.83 -7.80
N SER A 170 7.80 -4.70 -8.40
CA SER A 170 6.79 -5.75 -8.38
C SER A 170 6.22 -5.97 -9.77
N PHE A 171 6.56 -7.09 -10.40
CA PHE A 171 5.99 -7.49 -11.68
C PHE A 171 4.50 -7.78 -11.56
N ARG A 172 3.72 -7.33 -12.52
CA ARG A 172 2.30 -7.66 -12.71
C ARG A 172 2.06 -8.01 -14.16
N LYS A 173 1.53 -9.21 -14.39
CA LYS A 173 1.16 -9.67 -15.73
C LYS A 173 0.14 -8.72 -16.38
N PRO A 174 0.18 -8.52 -17.69
CA PRO A 174 1.14 -9.17 -18.60
C PRO A 174 2.50 -8.44 -18.69
N ASP A 175 2.57 -7.12 -18.48
CA ASP A 175 3.68 -6.27 -18.91
C ASP A 175 3.95 -5.07 -17.98
N SER A 176 3.46 -5.10 -16.74
CA SER A 176 3.55 -3.98 -15.81
C SER A 176 4.60 -4.20 -14.72
N ILE A 177 5.37 -3.16 -14.44
CA ILE A 177 6.29 -3.08 -13.29
C ILE A 177 5.79 -1.99 -12.36
N ARG A 178 5.57 -2.33 -11.10
CA ARG A 178 5.08 -1.42 -10.08
C ARG A 178 6.17 -1.08 -9.09
N PHE A 179 6.29 0.21 -8.77
CA PHE A 179 7.22 0.77 -7.79
C PHE A 179 6.45 1.38 -6.63
N GLY A 180 6.71 0.91 -5.41
CA GLY A 180 6.17 1.51 -4.20
C GLY A 180 6.98 2.74 -3.82
N ILE A 181 6.31 3.88 -3.65
CA ILE A 181 6.95 5.13 -3.26
C ILE A 181 6.47 5.50 -1.86
N SER A 182 7.31 5.24 -0.84
CA SER A 182 6.99 5.63 0.53
C SER A 182 7.51 7.03 0.81
N PRO A 183 6.63 8.01 1.02
CA PRO A 183 7.06 9.37 1.33
C PRO A 183 7.72 9.48 2.72
N LEU A 184 7.52 8.50 3.60
CA LEU A 184 8.10 8.52 4.94
C LEU A 184 9.64 8.43 4.89
N TYR A 185 10.20 7.59 4.02
CA TYR A 185 11.64 7.34 3.99
C TYR A 185 12.32 7.53 2.63
N HIS A 186 11.62 7.51 1.49
CA HIS A 186 12.23 7.80 0.21
C HIS A 186 12.53 9.30 0.05
N SER A 187 13.67 9.59 -0.57
CA SER A 187 14.07 10.93 -1.01
C SER A 187 13.95 11.08 -2.53
N HIS A 188 14.06 12.31 -3.03
CA HIS A 188 14.13 12.57 -4.48
C HIS A 188 15.37 11.93 -5.12
N GLN A 189 16.46 11.84 -4.35
CA GLN A 189 17.68 11.15 -4.80
C GLN A 189 17.44 9.65 -5.01
N ASP A 190 16.68 9.00 -4.10
CA ASP A 190 16.35 7.57 -4.25
C ASP A 190 15.53 7.32 -5.52
N ILE A 191 14.58 8.23 -5.84
CA ILE A 191 13.80 8.15 -7.07
C ILE A 191 14.71 8.27 -8.29
N TRP A 192 15.59 9.28 -8.32
CA TRP A 192 16.52 9.50 -9.41
C TRP A 192 17.47 8.30 -9.60
N GLU A 193 18.09 7.83 -8.53
CA GLU A 193 18.99 6.66 -8.58
C GLU A 193 18.29 5.40 -9.04
N GLY A 194 17.06 5.16 -8.54
CA GLY A 194 16.24 4.02 -8.97
C GLY A 194 15.97 4.04 -10.48
N ILE A 195 15.66 5.21 -11.03
CA ILE A 195 15.45 5.37 -12.47
C ILE A 195 16.74 5.23 -13.26
N GLN A 196 17.88 5.72 -12.77
CA GLN A 196 19.17 5.51 -13.43
C GLN A 196 19.55 4.02 -13.47
N ARG A 197 19.22 3.25 -12.43
CA ARG A 197 19.39 1.79 -12.41
C ARG A 197 18.46 1.10 -13.41
N LEU A 198 17.21 1.52 -13.51
CA LEU A 198 16.28 1.05 -14.55
C LEU A 198 16.82 1.34 -15.94
N LYS A 199 17.27 2.57 -16.21
CA LYS A 199 17.90 2.96 -17.46
C LYS A 199 19.09 2.04 -17.81
N LYS A 200 19.96 1.77 -16.84
CA LYS A 200 21.10 0.86 -17.02
C LYS A 200 20.66 -0.55 -17.40
N VAL A 201 19.67 -1.10 -16.71
CA VAL A 201 19.12 -2.45 -16.99
C VAL A 201 18.53 -2.52 -18.40
N LEU A 202 17.80 -1.48 -18.82
CA LEU A 202 17.16 -1.42 -20.13
C LEU A 202 18.18 -1.19 -21.25
N SER A 203 19.02 -0.15 -21.15
CA SER A 203 19.98 0.23 -22.20
C SER A 203 21.09 -0.79 -22.39
N GLY A 204 21.52 -1.45 -21.31
CA GLY A 204 22.50 -2.54 -21.34
C GLY A 204 21.89 -3.88 -21.75
N GLU A 205 20.60 -3.94 -22.01
CA GLU A 205 19.85 -5.17 -22.31
C GLU A 205 20.06 -6.29 -21.28
N ILE A 206 20.44 -5.94 -20.03
CA ILE A 206 20.78 -6.88 -18.94
C ILE A 206 19.61 -7.83 -18.67
N TRP A 207 18.37 -7.32 -18.73
CA TRP A 207 17.15 -8.09 -18.56
C TRP A 207 16.96 -9.22 -19.57
N LYS A 208 17.69 -9.21 -20.72
CA LYS A 208 17.64 -10.27 -21.75
C LYS A 208 18.52 -11.48 -21.42
N GLU A 209 19.37 -11.39 -20.40
CA GLU A 209 20.19 -12.52 -19.98
C GLU A 209 19.31 -13.74 -19.60
N GLU A 210 19.76 -14.94 -19.95
CA GLU A 210 18.98 -16.19 -19.77
C GLU A 210 18.52 -16.39 -18.32
N ARG A 211 19.32 -15.98 -17.35
CA ARG A 211 19.02 -16.11 -15.91
C ARG A 211 17.77 -15.34 -15.48
N PHE A 212 17.38 -14.29 -16.19
CA PHE A 212 16.19 -13.50 -15.89
C PHE A 212 14.95 -13.93 -16.69
N GLN A 213 15.08 -14.84 -17.66
CA GLN A 213 13.95 -15.25 -18.50
C GLN A 213 13.00 -16.25 -17.80
N LYS A 214 13.44 -16.87 -16.71
CA LYS A 214 12.63 -17.81 -15.91
C LYS A 214 11.96 -17.06 -14.75
N VAL A 215 11.01 -16.18 -15.06
CA VAL A 215 10.25 -15.46 -14.03
C VAL A 215 9.23 -16.42 -13.41
N SER A 216 9.47 -16.83 -12.17
CA SER A 216 8.44 -17.49 -11.35
C SER A 216 7.52 -16.42 -10.77
N VAL A 217 6.24 -16.52 -11.07
CA VAL A 217 5.17 -15.66 -10.51
C VAL A 217 4.55 -16.32 -9.31
#